data_8565d16234a44c42498b1b3af1eba409
#
_entry.id   8565d16234a44c42498b1b3af1eba409
#
_cell.length_a   1.000
_cell.length_b   1.000
_cell.length_c   1.000
_cell.angle_alpha   90.00
_cell.angle_beta   90.00
_cell.angle_gamma   90.00
#
_symmetry.space_group_name_H-M   'P 1'
#
loop_
_entity.id
_entity.type
_entity.pdbx_description
1 polymer ?
#
loop_
_entity_poly.entity_id
_entity_poly.type
_entity_poly.pdbx_seq_one_letter_code
_entity_poly.pdbx_strand_id
1 'polypeptide(L)'
;MEEKKIVKLFLQNGFQLSKSALTIIPPNPEEVIPELKKIKPRPFIVTDEHIKKILKAKNFGSVEVKTIKKFTFKKTPLHVNDCVKHLSSRYEKIKSILIKRMAPKKLVSINKITPRTTEFSIIGLVKKRNGNSILVEDLTGVTSLYFDESMKKELDSILLDDVVGIQCKKIEEKYHVKKLIYPDVLSNRNVAKTKKEMLIAFLASTQNLTDAQTKKLTNYLLGIKNLSNIFVFGPPKPLYLTKTPELNFVQIPLDPIPKLFQLDVIKILIIPNPFLNRFSKHSSPSDVLTSILKKRELIAGDSKIFNIYDDFILDEVPDIIASNFGRPTHINYKGTTIISNSNPKKVFIVNLKTRDVQQISL
;
A
#
# COMPACT_ATOMS: atom_id res chain seq x y z
N MET A 1 23.39 -25.36 -10.76
CA MET A 1 23.74 -26.78 -11.13
C MET A 1 24.31 -26.71 -12.54
N GLU A 2 25.41 -27.44 -12.85
CA GLU A 2 25.98 -27.42 -14.19
C GLU A 2 25.01 -28.09 -15.19
N GLU A 3 24.86 -27.53 -16.38
CA GLU A 3 23.96 -28.01 -17.44
C GLU A 3 24.12 -29.52 -17.70
N LYS A 4 25.34 -30.03 -17.66
CA LYS A 4 25.65 -31.45 -17.80
C LYS A 4 24.98 -32.34 -16.76
N LYS A 5 24.88 -31.88 -15.50
CA LYS A 5 24.19 -32.62 -14.41
C LYS A 5 22.70 -32.66 -14.63
N ILE A 6 22.11 -31.57 -15.11
CA ILE A 6 20.67 -31.49 -15.43
C ILE A 6 20.34 -32.46 -16.56
N VAL A 7 21.08 -32.39 -17.67
CA VAL A 7 20.86 -33.32 -18.80
C VAL A 7 20.97 -34.76 -18.38
N LYS A 8 22.00 -35.13 -17.58
CA LYS A 8 22.18 -36.48 -17.06
C LYS A 8 20.99 -36.95 -16.21
N LEU A 9 20.48 -36.08 -15.36
CA LEU A 9 19.33 -36.37 -14.50
C LEU A 9 18.06 -36.70 -15.33
N PHE A 10 17.80 -35.90 -16.38
CA PHE A 10 16.65 -36.16 -17.26
C PHE A 10 16.81 -37.43 -18.08
N LEU A 11 18.00 -37.69 -18.63
CA LEU A 11 18.30 -38.92 -19.36
C LEU A 11 18.11 -40.16 -18.49
N GLN A 12 18.57 -40.13 -17.24
CA GLN A 12 18.36 -41.23 -16.26
C GLN A 12 16.88 -41.49 -15.98
N ASN A 13 16.00 -40.53 -16.18
CA ASN A 13 14.55 -40.65 -16.03
C ASN A 13 13.82 -40.90 -17.37
N GLY A 14 14.55 -41.15 -18.45
CA GLY A 14 13.98 -41.46 -19.77
C GLY A 14 13.46 -40.26 -20.55
N PHE A 15 14.01 -39.06 -20.29
CA PHE A 15 13.65 -37.85 -21.00
C PHE A 15 14.88 -37.23 -21.67
N GLN A 16 14.73 -36.80 -22.90
CA GLN A 16 15.70 -35.96 -23.59
C GLN A 16 15.27 -34.50 -23.53
N LEU A 17 16.20 -33.60 -23.27
CA LEU A 17 15.89 -32.15 -23.20
C LEU A 17 16.22 -31.47 -24.53
N SER A 18 15.29 -30.64 -25.03
CA SER A 18 15.60 -29.69 -26.08
C SER A 18 16.48 -28.56 -25.54
N LYS A 19 17.23 -27.91 -26.43
CA LYS A 19 18.08 -26.76 -26.06
C LYS A 19 17.26 -25.62 -25.46
N SER A 20 16.04 -25.39 -25.93
CA SER A 20 15.12 -24.40 -25.40
C SER A 20 14.60 -24.80 -24.00
N ALA A 21 14.32 -26.06 -23.75
CA ALA A 21 13.91 -26.53 -22.43
C ALA A 21 15.01 -26.35 -21.39
N LEU A 22 16.27 -26.58 -21.76
CA LEU A 22 17.41 -26.46 -20.84
C LEU A 22 17.56 -25.05 -20.26
N THR A 23 17.19 -24.00 -21.03
CA THR A 23 17.29 -22.61 -20.62
C THR A 23 16.26 -22.17 -19.59
N ILE A 24 15.15 -22.91 -19.47
CA ILE A 24 14.02 -22.55 -18.59
C ILE A 24 13.78 -23.56 -17.46
N ILE A 25 14.63 -24.58 -17.31
CA ILE A 25 14.53 -25.54 -16.22
C ILE A 25 14.71 -24.81 -14.87
N PRO A 26 13.82 -25.03 -13.89
CA PRO A 26 13.91 -24.42 -12.57
C PRO A 26 15.17 -24.90 -11.81
N PRO A 27 15.59 -24.18 -10.76
CA PRO A 27 16.76 -24.55 -9.94
C PRO A 27 16.69 -25.96 -9.33
N ASN A 28 15.47 -26.49 -9.14
CA ASN A 28 15.21 -27.83 -8.63
C ASN A 28 14.63 -28.72 -9.76
N PRO A 29 15.44 -29.21 -10.70
CA PRO A 29 14.97 -29.98 -11.85
C PRO A 29 14.31 -31.31 -11.46
N GLU A 30 14.64 -31.84 -10.27
CA GLU A 30 14.05 -33.07 -9.73
C GLU A 30 12.53 -33.00 -9.53
N GLU A 31 12.00 -31.80 -9.25
CA GLU A 31 10.56 -31.57 -9.08
C GLU A 31 9.76 -31.62 -10.39
N VAL A 32 10.40 -31.44 -11.53
CA VAL A 32 9.76 -31.43 -12.85
C VAL A 32 9.53 -32.85 -13.36
N ILE A 33 10.42 -33.76 -13.02
CA ILE A 33 10.41 -35.16 -13.50
C ILE A 33 9.13 -35.92 -13.17
N PRO A 34 8.60 -35.88 -11.92
CA PRO A 34 7.34 -36.56 -11.59
C PRO A 34 6.16 -36.02 -12.40
N GLU A 35 6.14 -34.76 -12.70
CA GLU A 35 5.05 -34.13 -13.47
C GLU A 35 5.13 -34.48 -14.96
N LEU A 36 6.36 -34.58 -15.52
CA LEU A 36 6.56 -35.09 -16.88
C LEU A 36 6.07 -36.49 -17.06
N LYS A 37 6.24 -37.35 -16.02
CA LYS A 37 5.75 -38.75 -16.04
C LYS A 37 4.22 -38.85 -16.06
N LYS A 38 3.50 -37.80 -15.63
CA LYS A 38 2.02 -37.75 -15.65
C LYS A 38 1.44 -37.35 -17.00
N ILE A 39 2.22 -36.77 -17.90
CA ILE A 39 1.77 -36.31 -19.23
C ILE A 39 1.45 -37.53 -20.11
N LYS A 40 0.28 -37.54 -20.74
CA LYS A 40 -0.12 -38.56 -21.71
C LYS A 40 -0.38 -37.94 -23.08
N PRO A 41 0.24 -38.41 -24.19
CA PRO A 41 1.33 -39.39 -24.22
C PRO A 41 2.60 -38.88 -23.56
N ARG A 42 3.41 -39.78 -22.98
CA ARG A 42 4.65 -39.38 -22.29
C ARG A 42 5.67 -38.83 -23.30
N PRO A 43 6.14 -37.60 -23.13
CA PRO A 43 7.08 -37.03 -24.08
C PRO A 43 8.45 -37.66 -23.95
N PHE A 44 9.02 -38.10 -25.06
CA PHE A 44 10.42 -38.56 -25.11
C PHE A 44 11.36 -37.34 -25.12
N ILE A 45 11.04 -36.34 -25.95
CA ILE A 45 11.75 -35.05 -25.99
C ILE A 45 10.95 -34.01 -25.21
N VAL A 46 11.53 -33.50 -24.15
CA VAL A 46 10.95 -32.43 -23.32
C VAL A 46 11.31 -31.09 -23.96
N THR A 47 10.30 -30.38 -24.43
CA THR A 47 10.40 -29.03 -24.98
C THR A 47 10.13 -27.98 -23.90
N ASP A 48 10.42 -26.71 -24.20
CA ASP A 48 10.08 -25.59 -23.35
C ASP A 48 8.58 -25.50 -23.05
N GLU A 49 7.72 -25.91 -24.00
CA GLU A 49 6.25 -25.95 -23.78
C GLU A 49 5.87 -26.93 -22.66
N HIS A 50 6.50 -28.10 -22.61
CA HIS A 50 6.26 -29.07 -21.54
C HIS A 50 6.68 -28.52 -20.19
N ILE A 51 7.83 -27.89 -20.10
CA ILE A 51 8.31 -27.26 -18.86
C ILE A 51 7.39 -26.11 -18.46
N LYS A 52 7.03 -25.21 -19.39
CA LYS A 52 6.07 -24.11 -19.15
C LYS A 52 4.72 -24.60 -18.63
N LYS A 53 4.18 -25.69 -19.21
CA LYS A 53 2.91 -26.30 -18.79
C LYS A 53 2.98 -26.83 -17.36
N ILE A 54 4.08 -27.50 -17.00
CA ILE A 54 4.31 -28.01 -15.65
C ILE A 54 4.48 -26.87 -14.66
N LEU A 55 5.27 -25.86 -15.00
CA LEU A 55 5.48 -24.68 -14.16
C LEU A 55 4.17 -23.89 -13.97
N LYS A 56 3.36 -23.75 -15.03
CA LYS A 56 2.01 -23.17 -14.92
C LYS A 56 1.06 -24.00 -14.04
N ALA A 57 1.16 -25.32 -14.07
CA ALA A 57 0.33 -26.19 -13.24
C ALA A 57 0.80 -26.22 -11.77
N LYS A 58 2.10 -26.03 -11.51
CA LYS A 58 2.67 -25.90 -10.16
C LYS A 58 2.56 -24.50 -9.58
N ASN A 59 2.68 -23.47 -10.43
CA ASN A 59 2.34 -22.13 -10.03
C ASN A 59 0.82 -22.04 -10.00
N PHE A 60 0.25 -21.73 -8.83
CA PHE A 60 -1.13 -21.28 -8.73
C PHE A 60 -1.36 -20.29 -9.85
N GLY A 61 -2.31 -20.60 -10.76
CA GLY A 61 -2.58 -19.78 -11.92
C GLY A 61 -2.56 -18.31 -11.52
N SER A 62 -1.85 -17.49 -12.29
CA SER A 62 -1.68 -16.05 -12.02
C SER A 62 -3.03 -15.47 -11.60
N VAL A 63 -3.13 -15.04 -10.34
CA VAL A 63 -4.37 -14.42 -9.89
C VAL A 63 -4.43 -13.03 -10.52
N GLU A 64 -5.53 -12.77 -11.18
CA GLU A 64 -5.74 -11.49 -11.86
C GLU A 64 -5.68 -10.34 -10.86
N VAL A 65 -4.84 -9.35 -11.14
CA VAL A 65 -4.76 -8.11 -10.38
C VAL A 65 -5.67 -7.08 -11.01
N LYS A 66 -6.77 -6.76 -10.35
CA LYS A 66 -7.73 -5.75 -10.81
C LYS A 66 -7.41 -4.38 -10.23
N THR A 67 -7.38 -3.35 -11.05
CA THR A 67 -7.31 -1.97 -10.57
C THR A 67 -8.71 -1.54 -10.17
N ILE A 68 -8.95 -1.30 -8.86
CA ILE A 68 -10.27 -0.88 -8.37
C ILE A 68 -10.39 0.66 -8.34
N LYS A 69 -9.31 1.37 -8.04
CA LYS A 69 -9.32 2.85 -8.01
C LYS A 69 -8.01 3.40 -8.54
N LYS A 70 -8.11 4.33 -9.50
CA LYS A 70 -7.01 5.20 -9.94
C LYS A 70 -7.30 6.59 -9.39
N PHE A 71 -6.35 7.15 -8.66
CA PHE A 71 -6.44 8.53 -8.22
C PHE A 71 -6.01 9.43 -9.38
N THR A 72 -6.77 10.47 -9.67
CA THR A 72 -6.48 11.33 -10.82
C THR A 72 -6.29 12.77 -10.39
N PHE A 73 -5.33 13.44 -11.03
CA PHE A 73 -5.13 14.88 -10.91
C PHE A 73 -5.73 15.56 -12.14
N LYS A 74 -6.74 16.37 -11.96
CA LYS A 74 -7.21 17.25 -13.05
C LYS A 74 -6.32 18.47 -13.13
N LYS A 75 -5.75 18.73 -14.29
CA LYS A 75 -4.90 19.91 -14.56
C LYS A 75 -5.69 21.16 -14.94
N THR A 76 -6.99 21.18 -14.72
CA THR A 76 -7.81 22.37 -15.01
C THR A 76 -7.62 23.44 -13.95
N PRO A 77 -7.51 24.72 -14.32
CA PRO A 77 -7.56 25.81 -13.36
C PRO A 77 -8.82 25.71 -12.51
N LEU A 78 -8.65 25.76 -11.18
CA LEU A 78 -9.77 25.70 -10.24
C LEU A 78 -10.18 27.12 -9.86
N HIS A 79 -11.48 27.38 -9.86
CA HIS A 79 -12.05 28.59 -9.32
C HIS A 79 -12.21 28.48 -7.79
N VAL A 80 -12.39 29.61 -7.11
CA VAL A 80 -12.60 29.64 -5.65
C VAL A 80 -13.74 28.71 -5.21
N ASN A 81 -14.83 28.68 -5.96
CA ASN A 81 -15.97 27.79 -5.68
C ASN A 81 -15.60 26.31 -5.77
N ASP A 82 -14.64 25.93 -6.61
CA ASP A 82 -14.17 24.55 -6.72
C ASP A 82 -13.34 24.16 -5.50
N CYS A 83 -12.55 25.10 -4.95
CA CYS A 83 -11.83 24.92 -3.71
C CYS A 83 -12.80 24.68 -2.52
N VAL A 84 -13.86 25.47 -2.44
CA VAL A 84 -14.90 25.30 -1.41
C VAL A 84 -15.57 23.94 -1.54
N LYS A 85 -15.94 23.51 -2.75
CA LYS A 85 -16.53 22.19 -3.00
C LYS A 85 -15.59 21.06 -2.62
N HIS A 86 -14.29 21.21 -2.92
CA HIS A 86 -13.28 20.21 -2.55
C HIS A 86 -13.18 20.02 -1.03
N LEU A 87 -13.00 21.12 -0.28
CA LEU A 87 -12.90 21.07 1.18
C LEU A 87 -14.20 20.59 1.83
N SER A 88 -15.36 21.01 1.32
CA SER A 88 -16.66 20.48 1.78
C SER A 88 -16.80 18.99 1.53
N SER A 89 -16.37 18.50 0.36
CA SER A 89 -16.36 17.06 0.03
C SER A 89 -15.45 16.27 0.99
N ARG A 90 -14.24 16.78 1.28
CA ARG A 90 -13.32 16.22 2.27
C ARG A 90 -13.97 16.15 3.63
N TYR A 91 -14.50 17.27 4.09
CA TYR A 91 -15.17 17.37 5.39
C TYR A 91 -16.28 16.33 5.54
N GLU A 92 -17.21 16.24 4.59
CA GLU A 92 -18.34 15.32 4.66
C GLU A 92 -17.89 13.84 4.62
N LYS A 93 -16.93 13.48 3.78
CA LYS A 93 -16.39 12.12 3.73
C LYS A 93 -15.73 11.71 5.05
N ILE A 94 -14.83 12.53 5.58
CA ILE A 94 -14.14 12.24 6.84
C ILE A 94 -15.10 12.29 8.03
N LYS A 95 -16.03 13.25 8.07
CA LYS A 95 -17.07 13.34 9.07
C LYS A 95 -17.91 12.05 9.17
N SER A 96 -18.27 11.47 8.02
CA SER A 96 -19.02 10.20 8.00
C SER A 96 -18.28 9.04 8.67
N ILE A 97 -16.95 9.04 8.61
CA ILE A 97 -16.09 8.07 9.28
C ILE A 97 -15.98 8.39 10.78
N LEU A 98 -15.77 9.67 11.13
CA LEU A 98 -15.60 10.13 12.51
C LEU A 98 -16.86 9.96 13.36
N ILE A 99 -18.05 10.19 12.81
CA ILE A 99 -19.33 9.99 13.52
C ILE A 99 -19.44 8.55 14.06
N LYS A 100 -18.96 7.56 13.31
CA LYS A 100 -18.96 6.15 13.73
C LYS A 100 -17.98 5.85 14.89
N ARG A 101 -17.05 6.76 15.15
CA ARG A 101 -15.98 6.62 16.15
C ARG A 101 -16.21 7.48 17.39
N MET A 102 -17.04 8.51 17.28
CA MET A 102 -17.31 9.45 18.34
C MET A 102 -18.63 9.11 19.04
N ALA A 103 -18.67 9.30 20.36
CA ALA A 103 -19.90 9.12 21.10
C ALA A 103 -20.92 10.21 20.67
N PRO A 104 -22.10 9.87 20.15
CA PRO A 104 -23.03 10.83 19.54
C PRO A 104 -23.61 11.84 20.53
N LYS A 105 -23.72 11.48 21.83
CA LYS A 105 -24.40 12.29 22.83
C LYS A 105 -23.81 13.68 23.14
N LYS A 106 -22.53 13.93 22.76
CA LYS A 106 -21.86 15.22 23.00
C LYS A 106 -21.39 15.88 21.71
N LEU A 107 -21.73 15.31 20.54
CA LEU A 107 -21.32 15.87 19.25
C LEU A 107 -22.28 17.01 18.87
N VAL A 108 -21.73 18.20 18.70
CA VAL A 108 -22.47 19.43 18.35
C VAL A 108 -21.83 20.12 17.17
N SER A 109 -22.60 20.95 16.48
CA SER A 109 -22.07 21.90 15.48
C SER A 109 -21.49 23.14 16.18
N ILE A 110 -20.54 23.81 15.56
CA ILE A 110 -19.84 24.95 16.17
C ILE A 110 -20.80 26.07 16.54
N ASN A 111 -21.81 26.37 15.72
CA ASN A 111 -22.82 27.41 16.01
C ASN A 111 -23.73 27.08 17.21
N LYS A 112 -23.73 25.84 17.70
CA LYS A 112 -24.49 25.42 18.91
C LYS A 112 -23.67 25.51 20.19
N ILE A 113 -22.40 25.89 20.11
CA ILE A 113 -21.56 26.11 21.28
C ILE A 113 -21.94 27.46 21.89
N THR A 114 -22.42 27.44 23.12
CA THR A 114 -22.84 28.62 23.88
C THR A 114 -21.87 28.92 25.03
N PRO A 115 -21.85 30.12 25.59
CA PRO A 115 -21.05 30.42 26.79
C PRO A 115 -21.30 29.48 27.97
N ARG A 116 -22.47 28.85 28.04
CA ARG A 116 -22.84 27.85 29.08
C ARG A 116 -22.34 26.44 28.79
N THR A 117 -21.83 26.17 27.57
CA THR A 117 -21.36 24.85 27.16
C THR A 117 -20.01 24.58 27.82
N THR A 118 -19.95 23.63 28.75
CA THR A 118 -18.75 23.32 29.53
C THR A 118 -17.92 22.19 28.90
N GLU A 119 -18.58 21.19 28.30
CA GLU A 119 -17.93 20.07 27.57
C GLU A 119 -18.70 19.74 26.29
N PHE A 120 -17.98 19.55 25.21
CA PHE A 120 -18.59 19.21 23.94
C PHE A 120 -17.59 18.46 23.05
N SER A 121 -18.10 17.88 21.99
CA SER A 121 -17.30 17.29 20.90
C SER A 121 -17.72 17.94 19.58
N ILE A 122 -16.76 18.20 18.72
CA ILE A 122 -16.99 18.71 17.36
C ILE A 122 -16.19 17.88 16.35
N ILE A 123 -16.61 17.94 15.11
CA ILE A 123 -15.80 17.56 13.95
C ILE A 123 -15.50 18.85 13.21
N GLY A 124 -14.22 19.13 13.00
CA GLY A 124 -13.81 20.37 12.36
C GLY A 124 -12.66 20.18 11.38
N LEU A 125 -12.62 21.03 10.36
CA LEU A 125 -11.51 21.19 9.45
C LEU A 125 -10.54 22.21 10.02
N VAL A 126 -9.25 21.86 10.06
CA VAL A 126 -8.20 22.72 10.63
C VAL A 126 -7.82 23.79 9.61
N LYS A 127 -8.17 25.04 9.91
CA LYS A 127 -7.95 26.19 9.04
C LYS A 127 -6.62 26.88 9.28
N LYS A 128 -6.17 26.94 10.54
CA LYS A 128 -4.94 27.63 10.94
C LYS A 128 -4.35 27.05 12.21
N ARG A 129 -3.03 27.10 12.34
CA ARG A 129 -2.30 26.85 13.59
C ARG A 129 -1.67 28.15 14.09
N ASN A 130 -1.84 28.45 15.37
CA ASN A 130 -1.26 29.64 16.03
C ASN A 130 -0.66 29.23 17.38
N GLY A 131 0.66 29.01 17.43
CA GLY A 131 1.32 28.59 18.66
C GLY A 131 0.73 27.31 19.25
N ASN A 132 0.08 27.41 20.42
CA ASN A 132 -0.57 26.32 21.12
C ASN A 132 -2.08 26.19 20.79
N SER A 133 -2.57 26.84 19.74
CA SER A 133 -3.98 26.78 19.36
C SER A 133 -4.19 26.46 17.90
N ILE A 134 -5.37 25.95 17.57
CA ILE A 134 -5.85 25.78 16.21
C ILE A 134 -7.16 26.51 16.01
N LEU A 135 -7.35 27.01 14.80
CA LEU A 135 -8.63 27.50 14.31
C LEU A 135 -9.28 26.38 13.51
N VAL A 136 -10.47 25.98 13.91
CA VAL A 136 -11.24 24.93 13.22
C VAL A 136 -12.55 25.48 12.72
N GLU A 137 -13.01 24.96 11.57
CA GLU A 137 -14.32 25.31 11.01
C GLU A 137 -15.15 24.04 10.75
N ASP A 138 -16.45 24.18 10.84
CA ASP A 138 -17.42 23.27 10.26
C ASP A 138 -18.34 24.05 9.29
N LEU A 139 -19.36 23.40 8.75
CA LEU A 139 -20.30 24.08 7.85
C LEU A 139 -21.15 25.19 8.51
N THR A 140 -21.05 25.35 9.82
CA THR A 140 -21.91 26.26 10.62
C THR A 140 -21.18 27.41 11.27
N GLY A 141 -19.84 27.31 11.41
CA GLY A 141 -19.05 28.35 12.07
C GLY A 141 -17.59 28.00 12.23
N VAL A 142 -16.89 28.85 12.98
CA VAL A 142 -15.45 28.78 13.25
C VAL A 142 -15.21 28.95 14.74
N THR A 143 -14.24 28.21 15.31
CA THR A 143 -13.86 28.35 16.73
C THR A 143 -12.36 28.13 16.93
N SER A 144 -11.79 28.74 17.96
CA SER A 144 -10.40 28.54 18.38
C SER A 144 -10.34 27.53 19.52
N LEU A 145 -9.41 26.59 19.42
CA LEU A 145 -9.20 25.53 20.41
C LEU A 145 -7.76 25.55 20.88
N TYR A 146 -7.56 25.46 22.18
CA TYR A 146 -6.26 25.55 22.83
C TYR A 146 -5.77 24.18 23.29
N PHE A 147 -4.47 23.95 23.16
CA PHE A 147 -3.79 22.72 23.59
C PHE A 147 -2.93 23.01 24.81
N ASP A 148 -3.00 22.11 25.78
CA ASP A 148 -2.08 22.13 26.90
C ASP A 148 -0.73 21.56 26.50
N GLU A 149 0.33 21.89 27.25
CA GLU A 149 1.72 21.42 27.00
C GLU A 149 1.79 19.88 26.85
N SER A 150 1.01 19.14 27.62
CA SER A 150 0.94 17.66 27.57
C SER A 150 0.49 17.13 26.21
N MET A 151 -0.21 17.93 25.41
CA MET A 151 -0.74 17.57 24.09
C MET A 151 0.08 18.17 22.93
N LYS A 152 1.30 18.61 23.17
CA LYS A 152 2.16 19.19 22.13
C LYS A 152 2.43 18.25 20.97
N LYS A 153 2.62 16.96 21.24
CA LYS A 153 2.83 15.93 20.19
C LYS A 153 1.62 15.79 19.28
N GLU A 154 0.42 15.81 19.84
CA GLU A 154 -0.84 15.79 19.09
C GLU A 154 -0.99 17.04 18.24
N LEU A 155 -0.73 18.22 18.80
CA LEU A 155 -0.74 19.48 18.08
C LEU A 155 0.26 19.48 16.90
N ASP A 156 1.46 18.98 17.12
CA ASP A 156 2.50 18.92 16.08
C ASP A 156 2.16 17.94 14.94
N SER A 157 1.31 16.95 15.21
CA SER A 157 0.83 15.99 14.20
C SER A 157 -0.30 16.54 13.30
N ILE A 158 -0.93 17.67 13.71
CA ILE A 158 -2.02 18.29 12.96
C ILE A 158 -1.46 19.08 11.77
N LEU A 159 -2.04 18.89 10.62
CA LEU A 159 -1.76 19.65 9.41
C LEU A 159 -2.96 20.55 9.05
N LEU A 160 -2.70 21.56 8.22
CA LEU A 160 -3.78 22.35 7.63
C LEU A 160 -4.68 21.45 6.80
N ASP A 161 -5.96 21.75 6.75
CA ASP A 161 -7.01 21.01 6.04
C ASP A 161 -7.27 19.58 6.59
N ASP A 162 -6.62 19.17 7.69
CA ASP A 162 -7.02 17.94 8.40
C ASP A 162 -8.46 18.07 8.91
N VAL A 163 -9.27 17.04 8.74
CA VAL A 163 -10.59 16.94 9.37
C VAL A 163 -10.50 15.98 10.55
N VAL A 164 -10.76 16.51 11.73
CA VAL A 164 -10.56 15.79 12.99
C VAL A 164 -11.78 15.90 13.93
N GLY A 165 -12.00 14.86 14.71
CA GLY A 165 -12.89 14.89 15.83
C GLY A 165 -12.19 15.43 17.08
N ILE A 166 -12.80 16.33 17.81
CA ILE A 166 -12.17 17.02 18.93
C ILE A 166 -13.11 17.00 20.12
N GLN A 167 -12.63 16.53 21.25
CA GLN A 167 -13.34 16.66 22.54
C GLN A 167 -12.75 17.83 23.30
N CYS A 168 -13.60 18.73 23.73
CA CYS A 168 -13.20 19.97 24.38
C CYS A 168 -13.85 20.14 25.74
N LYS A 169 -13.18 20.91 26.60
CA LYS A 169 -13.68 21.40 27.87
C LYS A 169 -13.46 22.90 27.93
N LYS A 170 -14.46 23.67 28.42
CA LYS A 170 -14.29 25.08 28.71
C LYS A 170 -13.49 25.23 30.02
N ILE A 171 -12.41 26.00 29.99
CA ILE A 171 -11.64 26.43 31.14
C ILE A 171 -11.56 27.95 31.02
N GLU A 172 -12.10 28.62 32.06
CA GLU A 172 -12.33 30.07 32.00
C GLU A 172 -13.18 30.42 30.75
N GLU A 173 -12.66 31.30 29.89
CA GLU A 173 -13.36 31.71 28.66
C GLU A 173 -12.77 31.01 27.39
N LYS A 174 -11.92 29.97 27.56
CA LYS A 174 -11.26 29.27 26.45
C LYS A 174 -11.70 27.82 26.38
N TYR A 175 -11.73 27.25 25.15
CA TYR A 175 -12.01 25.87 24.91
C TYR A 175 -10.70 25.08 24.75
N HIS A 176 -10.42 24.21 25.73
CA HIS A 176 -9.23 23.37 25.76
C HIS A 176 -9.51 21.98 25.19
N VAL A 177 -8.60 21.50 24.35
CA VAL A 177 -8.67 20.16 23.77
C VAL A 177 -8.35 19.11 24.83
N LYS A 178 -9.27 18.18 25.07
CA LYS A 178 -9.06 17.00 25.91
C LYS A 178 -8.58 15.80 25.12
N LYS A 179 -9.10 15.64 23.91
CA LYS A 179 -8.79 14.50 23.06
C LYS A 179 -8.95 14.85 21.60
N LEU A 180 -7.97 14.42 20.80
CA LEU A 180 -8.01 14.47 19.35
C LEU A 180 -8.35 13.08 18.81
N ILE A 181 -9.29 13.01 17.88
CA ILE A 181 -9.79 11.76 17.31
C ILE A 181 -9.62 11.83 15.80
N TYR A 182 -8.79 10.95 15.28
CA TYR A 182 -8.62 10.79 13.83
C TYR A 182 -9.59 9.73 13.29
N PRO A 183 -9.92 9.78 11.98
CA PRO A 183 -10.76 8.77 11.33
C PRO A 183 -10.18 7.36 11.41
N ASP A 184 -8.88 7.20 11.40
CA ASP A 184 -8.08 6.02 11.71
C ASP A 184 -8.68 4.65 11.29
N VAL A 185 -7.94 3.59 11.49
CA VAL A 185 -8.37 2.19 11.30
C VAL A 185 -8.99 1.67 12.60
N LEU A 186 -10.09 0.91 12.51
CA LEU A 186 -10.68 0.24 13.67
C LEU A 186 -9.76 -0.88 14.18
N SER A 187 -9.53 -0.95 15.49
CA SER A 187 -8.64 -1.94 16.10
C SER A 187 -9.17 -3.38 15.98
N ASN A 188 -10.50 -3.54 15.91
CA ASN A 188 -11.20 -4.82 15.77
C ASN A 188 -11.57 -5.15 14.32
N ARG A 189 -10.91 -4.55 13.33
CA ARG A 189 -11.13 -4.86 11.92
C ARG A 189 -10.80 -6.32 11.62
N ASN A 190 -11.69 -6.99 10.90
CA ASN A 190 -11.36 -8.28 10.30
C ASN A 190 -10.32 -8.07 9.19
N VAL A 191 -9.14 -8.68 9.37
CA VAL A 191 -8.06 -8.62 8.38
C VAL A 191 -8.36 -9.62 7.28
N ALA A 192 -8.45 -9.17 6.04
CA ALA A 192 -8.65 -10.04 4.89
C ALA A 192 -7.47 -11.00 4.71
N LYS A 193 -7.78 -12.28 4.45
CA LYS A 193 -6.81 -13.35 4.24
C LYS A 193 -7.29 -14.25 3.11
N THR A 194 -6.38 -14.75 2.30
CA THR A 194 -6.70 -15.73 1.26
C THR A 194 -6.97 -17.11 1.87
N LYS A 195 -7.85 -17.88 1.26
CA LYS A 195 -8.14 -19.26 1.69
C LYS A 195 -6.93 -20.18 1.45
N LYS A 196 -6.31 -20.03 0.29
CA LYS A 196 -5.12 -20.80 -0.10
C LYS A 196 -3.86 -20.01 0.25
N GLU A 197 -2.77 -20.70 0.48
CA GLU A 197 -1.47 -20.08 0.64
C GLU A 197 -1.06 -19.41 -0.67
N MET A 198 -0.81 -18.11 -0.62
CA MET A 198 -0.46 -17.28 -1.76
C MET A 198 0.58 -16.27 -1.32
N LEU A 199 1.66 -16.20 -2.05
CA LEU A 199 2.75 -15.25 -1.80
C LEU A 199 2.76 -14.17 -2.87
N ILE A 200 3.05 -12.95 -2.46
CA ILE A 200 3.34 -11.83 -3.37
C ILE A 200 4.67 -11.20 -3.00
N ALA A 201 5.38 -10.67 -3.98
CA ALA A 201 6.65 -9.98 -3.77
C ALA A 201 6.55 -8.50 -4.13
N PHE A 202 7.27 -7.66 -3.36
CA PHE A 202 7.43 -6.24 -3.64
C PHE A 202 8.91 -5.92 -3.87
N LEU A 203 9.20 -5.34 -5.04
CA LEU A 203 10.54 -4.98 -5.51
C LEU A 203 10.61 -3.49 -5.79
N ALA A 204 11.73 -2.87 -5.43
CA ALA A 204 12.11 -1.58 -6.00
C ALA A 204 12.49 -1.72 -7.48
N SER A 205 12.74 -0.60 -8.16
CA SER A 205 13.25 -0.64 -9.54
C SER A 205 14.54 -1.45 -9.64
N THR A 206 14.56 -2.40 -10.56
CA THR A 206 15.72 -3.29 -10.75
C THR A 206 16.71 -2.79 -11.81
N GLN A 207 16.51 -1.60 -12.39
CA GLN A 207 17.36 -1.05 -13.45
C GLN A 207 18.85 -0.97 -13.09
N ASN A 208 19.14 -0.64 -11.83
CA ASN A 208 20.51 -0.46 -11.35
C ASN A 208 21.17 -1.75 -10.83
N LEU A 209 20.50 -2.90 -10.96
CA LEU A 209 21.11 -4.19 -10.60
C LEU A 209 22.08 -4.63 -11.70
N THR A 210 23.19 -5.27 -11.32
CA THR A 210 24.08 -5.96 -12.26
C THR A 210 23.37 -7.19 -12.85
N ASP A 211 23.88 -7.72 -13.95
CA ASP A 211 23.30 -8.93 -14.57
C ASP A 211 23.37 -10.14 -13.63
N ALA A 212 24.48 -10.28 -12.90
CA ALA A 212 24.64 -11.34 -11.90
C ALA A 212 23.59 -11.20 -10.76
N GLN A 213 23.34 -9.99 -10.27
CA GLN A 213 22.33 -9.73 -9.24
C GLN A 213 20.92 -9.98 -9.77
N THR A 214 20.62 -9.56 -11.01
CA THR A 214 19.33 -9.81 -11.64
C THR A 214 19.10 -11.30 -11.86
N LYS A 215 20.11 -12.05 -12.29
CA LYS A 215 20.04 -13.51 -12.41
C LYS A 215 19.81 -14.19 -11.07
N LYS A 216 20.54 -13.77 -10.02
CA LYS A 216 20.35 -14.27 -8.65
C LYS A 216 18.92 -14.02 -8.14
N LEU A 217 18.40 -12.80 -8.35
CA LEU A 217 17.03 -12.43 -8.00
C LEU A 217 16.01 -13.30 -8.72
N THR A 218 16.15 -13.45 -10.04
CA THR A 218 15.24 -14.26 -10.87
C THR A 218 15.20 -15.71 -10.39
N ASN A 219 16.37 -16.32 -10.21
CA ASN A 219 16.47 -17.71 -9.73
C ASN A 219 15.83 -17.87 -8.33
N TYR A 220 16.04 -16.88 -7.47
CA TYR A 220 15.43 -16.88 -6.15
C TYR A 220 13.89 -16.83 -6.24
N LEU A 221 13.34 -15.90 -7.02
CA LEU A 221 11.88 -15.75 -7.18
C LEU A 221 11.23 -17.00 -7.82
N LEU A 222 11.89 -17.62 -8.80
CA LEU A 222 11.44 -18.87 -9.41
C LEU A 222 11.41 -20.05 -8.44
N GLY A 223 12.29 -20.02 -7.42
CA GLY A 223 12.33 -21.07 -6.37
C GLY A 223 11.24 -20.93 -5.31
N ILE A 224 10.49 -19.84 -5.27
CA ILE A 224 9.45 -19.61 -4.27
C ILE A 224 8.16 -20.32 -4.68
N LYS A 225 7.74 -21.30 -3.87
CA LYS A 225 6.42 -21.93 -4.04
C LYS A 225 5.30 -20.94 -3.76
N ASN A 226 4.20 -21.08 -4.51
CA ASN A 226 2.98 -20.26 -4.34
C ASN A 226 3.18 -18.75 -4.55
N LEU A 227 4.28 -18.32 -5.19
CA LEU A 227 4.45 -16.93 -5.61
C LEU A 227 3.50 -16.65 -6.76
N SER A 228 2.48 -15.79 -6.51
CA SER A 228 1.45 -15.49 -7.51
C SER A 228 1.77 -14.25 -8.33
N ASN A 229 2.21 -13.19 -7.66
CA ASN A 229 2.42 -11.89 -8.30
C ASN A 229 3.66 -11.18 -7.75
N ILE A 230 4.32 -10.42 -8.61
CA ILE A 230 5.48 -9.60 -8.27
C ILE A 230 5.19 -8.16 -8.64
N PHE A 231 5.13 -7.28 -7.65
CA PHE A 231 4.95 -5.85 -7.83
C PHE A 231 6.32 -5.18 -7.93
N VAL A 232 6.61 -4.55 -9.06
CA VAL A 232 7.89 -3.87 -9.32
C VAL A 232 7.66 -2.38 -9.48
N PHE A 233 8.30 -1.57 -8.65
CA PHE A 233 8.24 -0.12 -8.74
C PHE A 233 9.21 0.39 -9.82
N GLY A 234 8.65 0.92 -10.90
CA GLY A 234 9.41 1.39 -12.05
C GLY A 234 9.69 0.28 -13.07
N PRO A 235 10.46 0.57 -14.11
CA PRO A 235 10.75 -0.40 -15.15
C PRO A 235 11.66 -1.50 -14.58
N PRO A 236 11.31 -2.78 -14.79
CA PRO A 236 12.24 -3.87 -14.51
C PRO A 236 13.38 -3.87 -15.52
N LYS A 237 14.56 -4.35 -15.12
CA LYS A 237 15.66 -4.58 -16.06
C LYS A 237 15.21 -5.64 -17.09
N PRO A 238 15.26 -5.37 -18.41
CA PRO A 238 14.56 -6.17 -19.42
C PRO A 238 15.07 -7.61 -19.58
N LEU A 239 16.31 -7.89 -19.19
CA LEU A 239 17.01 -9.08 -19.69
C LEU A 239 16.59 -10.41 -19.08
N TYR A 240 16.12 -10.45 -17.84
CA TYR A 240 15.82 -11.72 -17.17
C TYR A 240 14.42 -11.80 -16.58
N LEU A 241 13.93 -10.73 -15.97
CA LEU A 241 12.65 -10.77 -15.27
C LEU A 241 11.44 -10.76 -16.22
N THR A 242 11.52 -10.01 -17.33
CA THR A 242 10.40 -9.89 -18.29
C THR A 242 10.30 -11.05 -19.29
N LYS A 243 11.37 -11.84 -19.44
CA LYS A 243 11.41 -13.01 -20.33
C LYS A 243 11.02 -14.31 -19.64
N THR A 244 10.63 -14.26 -18.37
CA THR A 244 10.26 -15.43 -17.57
C THR A 244 8.74 -15.49 -17.47
N PRO A 245 8.05 -16.20 -18.40
CA PRO A 245 6.59 -16.22 -18.48
C PRO A 245 5.92 -16.85 -17.25
N GLU A 246 6.70 -17.55 -16.43
CA GLU A 246 6.25 -18.21 -15.21
C GLU A 246 6.01 -17.21 -14.06
N LEU A 247 6.61 -16.01 -14.14
CA LEU A 247 6.49 -14.97 -13.12
C LEU A 247 5.49 -13.90 -13.57
N ASN A 248 4.45 -13.70 -12.81
CA ASN A 248 3.46 -12.66 -13.09
C ASN A 248 3.90 -11.32 -12.50
N PHE A 249 4.37 -10.43 -13.38
CA PHE A 249 4.82 -9.10 -13.01
C PHE A 249 3.71 -8.07 -13.12
N VAL A 250 3.53 -7.32 -12.05
CA VAL A 250 2.71 -6.10 -12.01
C VAL A 250 3.66 -4.92 -11.97
N GLN A 251 3.92 -4.34 -13.14
CA GLN A 251 4.75 -3.15 -13.23
C GLN A 251 4.00 -1.94 -12.69
N ILE A 252 4.59 -1.28 -11.70
CA ILE A 252 4.12 -0.01 -11.16
C ILE A 252 4.88 1.10 -11.89
N PRO A 253 4.21 1.90 -12.72
CA PRO A 253 4.86 3.01 -13.40
C PRO A 253 5.48 3.98 -12.40
N LEU A 254 6.52 4.69 -12.81
CA LEU A 254 7.10 5.80 -12.02
C LEU A 254 6.17 7.03 -11.98
N ASP A 255 5.00 6.92 -12.58
CA ASP A 255 3.93 7.91 -12.48
C ASP A 255 3.61 8.19 -10.99
N PRO A 256 3.58 9.45 -10.57
CA PRO A 256 3.37 9.84 -9.17
C PRO A 256 1.94 9.58 -8.66
N ILE A 257 1.16 8.76 -9.34
CA ILE A 257 -0.27 8.57 -9.04
C ILE A 257 -0.49 7.28 -8.23
N PRO A 258 -1.07 7.34 -7.02
CA PRO A 258 -1.45 6.17 -6.26
C PRO A 258 -2.48 5.31 -7.00
N LYS A 259 -2.46 3.99 -6.73
CA LYS A 259 -3.41 3.02 -7.31
C LYS A 259 -3.84 2.03 -6.25
N LEU A 260 -5.13 1.73 -6.24
CA LEU A 260 -5.69 0.68 -5.41
C LEU A 260 -5.98 -0.54 -6.28
N PHE A 261 -5.33 -1.64 -5.95
CA PHE A 261 -5.50 -2.94 -6.61
C PHE A 261 -6.27 -3.90 -5.72
N GLN A 262 -6.91 -4.87 -6.35
CA GLN A 262 -7.48 -6.03 -5.71
C GLN A 262 -6.84 -7.29 -6.27
N LEU A 263 -6.38 -8.15 -5.38
CA LEU A 263 -5.87 -9.48 -5.66
C LEU A 263 -6.64 -10.46 -4.80
N ASP A 264 -7.51 -11.29 -5.40
CA ASP A 264 -8.50 -12.07 -4.69
C ASP A 264 -9.32 -11.17 -3.74
N VAL A 265 -9.30 -11.42 -2.44
CA VAL A 265 -9.99 -10.61 -1.41
C VAL A 265 -9.11 -9.49 -0.84
N ILE A 266 -7.84 -9.41 -1.21
CA ILE A 266 -6.85 -8.49 -0.65
C ILE A 266 -6.82 -7.18 -1.42
N LYS A 267 -6.94 -6.06 -0.72
CA LYS A 267 -6.82 -4.71 -1.27
C LYS A 267 -5.42 -4.16 -1.04
N ILE A 268 -4.73 -3.82 -2.12
CA ILE A 268 -3.33 -3.37 -2.12
C ILE A 268 -3.29 -1.93 -2.62
N LEU A 269 -2.95 -1.00 -1.75
CA LEU A 269 -2.71 0.40 -2.10
C LEU A 269 -1.24 0.60 -2.42
N ILE A 270 -0.95 0.98 -3.64
CA ILE A 270 0.39 1.35 -4.08
C ILE A 270 0.52 2.87 -4.07
N ILE A 271 1.54 3.37 -3.37
CA ILE A 271 1.84 4.80 -3.28
C ILE A 271 3.27 5.03 -3.77
N PRO A 272 3.47 5.54 -5.00
CA PRO A 272 4.80 5.79 -5.56
C PRO A 272 5.55 6.89 -4.80
N ASN A 273 6.89 6.78 -4.73
CA ASN A 273 7.75 7.76 -4.06
C ASN A 273 7.52 9.22 -4.50
N PRO A 274 7.40 9.56 -5.79
CA PRO A 274 7.19 10.96 -6.18
C PRO A 274 5.92 11.56 -5.57
N PHE A 275 4.92 10.74 -5.24
CA PHE A 275 3.72 11.20 -4.53
C PHE A 275 4.03 11.54 -3.08
N LEU A 276 4.91 10.78 -2.41
CA LEU A 276 5.25 10.94 -0.99
C LEU A 276 6.33 11.98 -0.73
N ASN A 277 7.09 12.42 -1.72
CA ASN A 277 8.15 13.42 -1.56
C ASN A 277 7.69 14.77 -1.00
N ARG A 278 6.39 15.04 -1.05
CA ARG A 278 5.75 16.22 -0.44
C ARG A 278 5.54 16.08 1.07
N PHE A 279 5.55 14.86 1.58
CA PHE A 279 5.49 14.60 3.01
C PHE A 279 6.90 14.74 3.59
N SER A 280 7.04 15.51 4.64
CA SER A 280 8.27 15.89 5.32
C SER A 280 9.50 14.99 5.09
N LYS A 281 10.60 15.56 4.64
CA LYS A 281 11.91 14.89 4.45
C LYS A 281 12.49 14.27 5.73
N HIS A 282 11.91 14.55 6.88
CA HIS A 282 12.42 14.16 8.20
C HIS A 282 11.63 13.01 8.87
N SER A 283 10.53 12.56 8.26
CA SER A 283 9.74 11.47 8.83
C SER A 283 10.17 10.11 8.28
N SER A 284 10.10 9.07 9.12
CA SER A 284 10.36 7.72 8.65
C SER A 284 9.28 7.28 7.66
N PRO A 285 9.59 6.37 6.70
CA PRO A 285 8.58 5.83 5.79
C PRO A 285 7.36 5.23 6.50
N SER A 286 7.60 4.56 7.62
CA SER A 286 6.54 3.98 8.46
C SER A 286 5.63 5.04 9.05
N ASP A 287 6.18 6.17 9.53
CA ASP A 287 5.38 7.23 10.13
C ASP A 287 4.52 7.94 9.08
N VAL A 288 5.09 8.21 7.91
CA VAL A 288 4.34 8.83 6.80
C VAL A 288 3.17 7.94 6.37
N LEU A 289 3.44 6.66 6.09
CA LEU A 289 2.41 5.73 5.61
C LEU A 289 1.36 5.43 6.70
N THR A 290 1.78 5.38 7.97
CA THR A 290 0.86 5.26 9.10
C THR A 290 -0.01 6.50 9.27
N SER A 291 0.57 7.70 9.09
CA SER A 291 -0.18 8.96 9.14
C SER A 291 -1.28 9.01 8.07
N ILE A 292 -0.97 8.58 6.84
CA ILE A 292 -1.96 8.45 5.75
C ILE A 292 -3.14 7.57 6.17
N LEU A 293 -2.86 6.42 6.78
CA LEU A 293 -3.91 5.53 7.29
C LEU A 293 -4.70 6.16 8.43
N LYS A 294 -4.01 6.77 9.40
CA LYS A 294 -4.61 7.41 10.57
C LYS A 294 -5.52 8.57 10.16
N LYS A 295 -5.10 9.37 9.19
CA LYS A 295 -5.87 10.50 8.68
C LYS A 295 -6.89 10.10 7.60
N ARG A 296 -6.75 8.92 7.03
CA ARG A 296 -7.56 8.43 5.90
C ARG A 296 -7.43 9.32 4.67
N GLU A 297 -6.32 10.02 4.54
CA GLU A 297 -6.04 10.96 3.47
C GLU A 297 -4.69 10.66 2.81
N LEU A 298 -4.68 10.61 1.48
CA LEU A 298 -3.45 10.48 0.70
C LEU A 298 -2.75 11.83 0.52
N ILE A 299 -3.49 12.94 0.60
CA ILE A 299 -2.97 14.30 0.48
C ILE A 299 -3.37 15.04 1.75
N ALA A 300 -2.41 15.23 2.66
CA ALA A 300 -2.58 16.04 3.86
C ALA A 300 -1.69 17.27 3.78
N GLY A 301 -2.20 18.42 4.25
CA GLY A 301 -1.46 19.67 4.41
C GLY A 301 -0.92 20.25 3.10
N ASP A 302 -0.99 21.56 2.95
CA ASP A 302 -0.53 22.30 1.77
C ASP A 302 -1.12 21.77 0.46
N SER A 303 -2.43 21.68 0.46
CA SER A 303 -3.18 21.07 -0.61
C SER A 303 -3.22 21.98 -1.83
N LYS A 304 -2.36 21.69 -2.80
CA LYS A 304 -2.73 21.99 -4.17
C LYS A 304 -4.00 21.18 -4.45
N ILE A 305 -5.14 21.85 -4.42
CA ILE A 305 -6.43 21.26 -4.75
C ILE A 305 -6.39 20.89 -6.22
N PHE A 306 -6.53 19.60 -6.51
CA PHE A 306 -6.42 19.10 -7.87
C PHE A 306 -7.75 18.74 -8.50
N ASN A 307 -8.80 18.54 -7.68
CA ASN A 307 -10.12 18.09 -8.12
C ASN A 307 -11.21 18.85 -7.40
N ILE A 308 -12.38 19.00 -8.04
CA ILE A 308 -13.56 19.61 -7.43
C ILE A 308 -14.06 18.80 -6.22
N TYR A 309 -13.92 17.47 -6.27
CA TYR A 309 -14.21 16.56 -5.15
C TYR A 309 -12.93 15.90 -4.68
N ASP A 310 -12.79 15.69 -3.37
CA ASP A 310 -11.62 15.02 -2.82
C ASP A 310 -11.71 13.50 -3.01
N ASP A 311 -11.06 13.02 -4.08
CA ASP A 311 -10.97 11.61 -4.40
C ASP A 311 -9.82 10.90 -3.67
N PHE A 312 -8.97 11.68 -2.95
CA PHE A 312 -7.81 11.16 -2.24
C PHE A 312 -8.12 10.68 -0.82
N ILE A 313 -9.38 10.73 -0.42
CA ILE A 313 -9.83 10.11 0.83
C ILE A 313 -9.88 8.59 0.66
N LEU A 314 -9.37 7.88 1.68
CA LEU A 314 -9.43 6.43 1.78
C LEU A 314 -10.77 6.02 2.42
N ASP A 315 -11.80 5.88 1.60
CA ASP A 315 -13.12 5.40 2.04
C ASP A 315 -13.00 4.00 2.66
N GLU A 316 -12.19 3.15 2.05
CA GLU A 316 -11.89 1.80 2.51
C GLU A 316 -10.45 1.68 3.02
N VAL A 317 -10.25 0.85 4.04
CA VAL A 317 -8.92 0.55 4.57
C VAL A 317 -8.26 -0.51 3.68
N PRO A 318 -7.11 -0.24 3.08
CA PRO A 318 -6.36 -1.25 2.35
C PRO A 318 -5.81 -2.32 3.31
N ASP A 319 -5.62 -3.52 2.80
CA ASP A 319 -5.01 -4.61 3.56
C ASP A 319 -3.49 -4.51 3.53
N ILE A 320 -2.95 -4.05 2.41
CA ILE A 320 -1.52 -3.80 2.22
C ILE A 320 -1.35 -2.39 1.68
N ILE A 321 -0.37 -1.66 2.22
CA ILE A 321 0.17 -0.44 1.60
C ILE A 321 1.60 -0.74 1.20
N ALA A 322 1.93 -0.52 -0.07
CA ALA A 322 3.30 -0.65 -0.55
C ALA A 322 3.78 0.62 -1.25
N SER A 323 5.03 0.97 -0.99
CA SER A 323 5.70 2.16 -1.53
C SER A 323 7.16 1.88 -1.83
N ASN A 324 7.77 2.71 -2.67
CA ASN A 324 9.21 2.76 -2.88
C ASN A 324 9.86 3.99 -2.23
N PHE A 325 9.27 4.50 -1.15
CA PHE A 325 9.71 5.69 -0.44
C PHE A 325 10.68 5.37 0.71
N GLY A 326 11.83 6.04 0.76
CA GLY A 326 12.77 5.99 1.88
C GLY A 326 13.38 4.61 2.17
N ARG A 327 13.81 4.36 3.40
CA ARG A 327 14.52 3.12 3.79
C ARG A 327 13.59 1.90 3.75
N PRO A 328 14.13 0.71 3.35
CA PRO A 328 13.39 -0.54 3.41
C PRO A 328 12.87 -0.82 4.82
N THR A 329 11.56 -0.93 4.95
CA THR A 329 10.90 -1.22 6.23
C THR A 329 9.57 -1.93 6.01
N HIS A 330 9.12 -2.68 7.02
CA HIS A 330 7.75 -3.17 7.08
C HIS A 330 7.23 -3.10 8.51
N ILE A 331 5.96 -2.80 8.65
CA ILE A 331 5.23 -2.80 9.91
C ILE A 331 3.80 -3.28 9.72
N ASN A 332 3.14 -3.67 10.80
CA ASN A 332 1.70 -3.90 10.82
C ASN A 332 1.03 -2.79 11.63
N TYR A 333 0.12 -2.06 11.00
CA TYR A 333 -0.68 -1.05 11.67
C TYR A 333 -2.15 -1.44 11.65
N LYS A 334 -2.68 -1.86 12.80
CA LYS A 334 -4.09 -2.26 12.97
C LYS A 334 -4.60 -3.20 11.87
N GLY A 335 -3.82 -4.23 11.56
CA GLY A 335 -4.13 -5.23 10.54
C GLY A 335 -3.85 -4.81 9.09
N THR A 336 -3.34 -3.62 8.84
CA THR A 336 -2.78 -3.23 7.54
C THR A 336 -1.28 -3.49 7.53
N THR A 337 -0.82 -4.28 6.57
CA THR A 337 0.62 -4.49 6.32
C THR A 337 1.15 -3.29 5.54
N ILE A 338 2.14 -2.59 6.09
CA ILE A 338 2.80 -1.45 5.43
C ILE A 338 4.21 -1.87 5.03
N ILE A 339 4.55 -1.68 3.76
CA ILE A 339 5.86 -2.00 3.19
C ILE A 339 6.38 -0.76 2.47
N SER A 340 7.63 -0.43 2.74
CA SER A 340 8.36 0.56 1.95
C SER A 340 9.70 -0.03 1.50
N ASN A 341 10.01 0.05 0.21
CA ASN A 341 11.22 -0.53 -0.36
C ASN A 341 11.78 0.30 -1.51
N SER A 342 12.77 1.12 -1.23
CA SER A 342 13.53 1.84 -2.26
C SER A 342 14.82 1.12 -2.70
N ASN A 343 15.19 0.01 -2.01
CA ASN A 343 16.45 -0.68 -2.26
C ASN A 343 16.26 -1.86 -3.24
N PRO A 344 16.86 -1.83 -4.43
CA PRO A 344 16.72 -2.91 -5.42
C PRO A 344 17.32 -4.25 -4.98
N LYS A 345 18.21 -4.24 -3.98
CA LYS A 345 18.82 -5.46 -3.42
C LYS A 345 17.98 -6.11 -2.32
N LYS A 346 16.81 -5.53 -1.99
CA LYS A 346 15.90 -6.08 -1.00
C LYS A 346 14.57 -6.46 -1.61
N VAL A 347 14.03 -7.60 -1.18
CA VAL A 347 12.73 -8.13 -1.60
C VAL A 347 11.87 -8.29 -0.35
N PHE A 348 10.64 -7.83 -0.42
CA PHE A 348 9.63 -8.15 0.60
C PHE A 348 8.65 -9.17 0.03
N ILE A 349 8.49 -10.29 0.73
CA ILE A 349 7.54 -11.35 0.37
C ILE A 349 6.46 -11.38 1.43
N VAL A 350 5.21 -11.29 1.00
CA VAL A 350 4.04 -11.32 1.88
C VAL A 350 3.25 -12.59 1.65
N ASN A 351 3.02 -13.34 2.70
CA ASN A 351 2.08 -14.44 2.70
C ASN A 351 0.65 -13.89 2.92
N LEU A 352 -0.21 -14.01 1.92
CA LEU A 352 -1.57 -13.44 1.98
C LEU A 352 -2.54 -14.24 2.87
N LYS A 353 -2.20 -15.48 3.22
CA LYS A 353 -2.98 -16.30 4.16
C LYS A 353 -2.66 -16.01 5.62
N THR A 354 -1.38 -15.86 5.98
CA THR A 354 -0.95 -15.56 7.36
C THR A 354 -0.76 -14.09 7.62
N ARG A 355 -0.42 -13.31 6.58
CA ARG A 355 -0.03 -11.89 6.60
C ARG A 355 1.41 -11.65 7.09
N ASP A 356 2.20 -12.72 7.19
CA ASP A 356 3.62 -12.62 7.52
C ASP A 356 4.40 -11.97 6.37
N VAL A 357 5.42 -11.21 6.74
CA VAL A 357 6.30 -10.51 5.81
C VAL A 357 7.73 -11.00 6.03
N GLN A 358 8.36 -11.47 4.96
CA GLN A 358 9.79 -11.81 4.93
C GLN A 358 10.55 -10.75 4.14
N GLN A 359 11.64 -10.24 4.71
CA GLN A 359 12.57 -9.37 4.00
C GLN A 359 13.84 -10.15 3.67
N ILE A 360 14.21 -10.16 2.40
CA ILE A 360 15.37 -10.88 1.88
C ILE A 360 16.33 -9.90 1.26
N SER A 361 17.63 -10.14 1.46
CA SER A 361 18.72 -9.39 0.84
C SER A 361 19.42 -10.28 -0.22
N LEU A 362 19.67 -9.70 -1.39
CA LEU A 362 20.34 -10.35 -2.52
C LEU A 362 21.85 -10.43 -2.36
#